data_cc4c4c9e672c43064abe688360cd1f5c
#
_entry.id   cc4c4c9e672c43064abe688360cd1f5c
#
_cell.length_a   1.000
_cell.length_b   1.000
_cell.length_c   1.000
_cell.angle_alpha   90.00
_cell.angle_beta   90.00
_cell.angle_gamma   90.00
#
_symmetry.space_group_name_H-M   'P 1'
#
loop_
_entity.id
_entity.type
_entity.pdbx_description
1 polymer ?
#
loop_
_entity_poly.entity_id
_entity_poly.type
_entity_poly.pdbx_seq_one_letter_code
_entity_poly.pdbx_strand_id
1 'polypeptide(L)'
;LVEDCALTFGSKYKSIIVGNYGDAAIFSTDHTKPLNTLIGGFVYTNDIDIATSIRAMRDDCGDLSNEHQRLILKTYIDEHRIETVNHKIYIMRNYKKALMNKLHIHNEISPYLELETSAKIAINPYYSYPAKLPSVLAKIGLHVLEQYKANIHQRQSWLKEILQVVEKKEDMPAAYYDTGCDIIPLRIAYSTHFALTVFSYIDDWIWFKTPIVATKENICDFGYHWGGCPVAEKIGKSIMNLPVIIDSKQQNIFLRNIKKTYSYGI
;
A
#
# COMPACT_ATOMS: atom_id res chain seq x y z
N LEU A 1 -12.92 16.95 -11.88
CA LEU A 1 -11.62 16.40 -11.50
C LEU A 1 -11.80 15.37 -10.39
N VAL A 2 -11.25 14.15 -10.56
CA VAL A 2 -11.21 13.13 -9.51
C VAL A 2 -9.77 12.96 -9.06
N GLU A 3 -9.52 13.06 -7.74
CA GLU A 3 -8.21 12.82 -7.16
C GLU A 3 -8.05 11.35 -6.76
N ASP A 4 -6.99 10.71 -7.24
CA ASP A 4 -6.58 9.39 -6.72
C ASP A 4 -5.74 9.60 -5.46
N CYS A 5 -6.38 9.43 -4.31
CA CYS A 5 -5.78 9.56 -3.00
C CYS A 5 -5.49 8.21 -2.33
N ALA A 6 -5.42 7.12 -3.10
CA ALA A 6 -5.22 5.77 -2.56
C ALA A 6 -3.93 5.60 -1.75
N LEU A 7 -2.93 6.47 -1.94
CA LEU A 7 -1.64 6.41 -1.24
C LEU A 7 -1.35 7.64 -0.35
N THR A 8 -2.26 8.64 -0.28
CA THR A 8 -1.96 9.97 0.27
C THR A 8 -2.89 10.38 1.42
N PHE A 9 -3.44 9.42 2.15
CA PHE A 9 -4.43 9.70 3.19
C PHE A 9 -3.90 10.66 4.26
N GLY A 10 -4.56 11.83 4.38
CA GLY A 10 -4.25 12.86 5.37
C GLY A 10 -3.13 13.83 5.00
N SER A 11 -2.37 13.60 3.93
CA SER A 11 -1.34 14.53 3.43
C SER A 11 -1.95 15.85 2.99
N LYS A 12 -1.13 16.94 2.98
CA LYS A 12 -1.54 18.26 2.56
C LYS A 12 -0.59 18.81 1.50
N TYR A 13 -1.13 19.63 0.62
CA TYR A 13 -0.37 20.51 -0.25
C TYR A 13 -0.85 21.95 -0.05
N LYS A 14 0.08 22.89 0.20
CA LYS A 14 -0.23 24.29 0.52
C LYS A 14 -1.36 24.43 1.56
N SER A 15 -1.25 23.65 2.64
CA SER A 15 -2.19 23.60 3.77
C SER A 15 -3.58 23.00 3.48
N ILE A 16 -3.90 22.65 2.24
CA ILE A 16 -5.15 21.98 1.88
C ILE A 16 -4.93 20.48 1.91
N ILE A 17 -5.82 19.73 2.57
CA ILE A 17 -5.79 18.26 2.59
C ILE A 17 -6.02 17.74 1.18
N VAL A 18 -5.16 16.82 0.73
CA VAL A 18 -5.30 16.13 -0.56
C VAL A 18 -6.63 15.38 -0.59
N GLY A 19 -7.33 15.48 -1.68
CA GLY A 19 -8.72 15.05 -1.81
C GLY A 19 -9.74 16.19 -1.76
N ASN A 20 -9.29 17.44 -1.56
CA ASN A 20 -10.14 18.65 -1.57
C ASN A 20 -9.82 19.62 -2.72
N TYR A 21 -9.03 19.21 -3.69
CA TYR A 21 -8.71 19.98 -4.89
C TYR A 21 -9.67 19.68 -6.04
N GLY A 22 -10.17 18.45 -6.12
CA GLY A 22 -11.10 18.00 -7.15
C GLY A 22 -12.56 18.00 -6.69
N ASP A 23 -13.43 17.58 -7.60
CA ASP A 23 -14.87 17.41 -7.34
C ASP A 23 -15.13 16.19 -6.44
N ALA A 24 -14.26 15.18 -6.52
CA ALA A 24 -14.29 13.98 -5.69
C ALA A 24 -12.88 13.41 -5.53
N ALA A 25 -12.69 12.60 -4.48
CA ALA A 25 -11.46 11.87 -4.23
C ALA A 25 -11.74 10.40 -3.90
N ILE A 26 -10.83 9.52 -4.35
CA ILE A 26 -10.89 8.08 -4.09
C ILE A 26 -9.81 7.73 -3.07
N PHE A 27 -10.19 7.02 -2.02
CA PHE A 27 -9.29 6.50 -0.99
C PHE A 27 -9.38 4.98 -0.93
N SER A 28 -8.24 4.31 -0.85
CA SER A 28 -8.17 2.86 -0.65
C SER A 28 -8.03 2.52 0.83
N THR A 29 -8.70 1.45 1.25
CA THR A 29 -8.57 0.87 2.60
C THR A 29 -8.04 -0.57 2.56
N ASP A 30 -7.35 -0.92 1.48
CA ASP A 30 -6.65 -2.19 1.30
C ASP A 30 -5.67 -2.48 2.45
N HIS A 31 -5.29 -3.76 2.61
CA HIS A 31 -4.40 -4.25 3.67
C HIS A 31 -3.07 -3.49 3.82
N THR A 32 -2.61 -2.82 2.76
CA THR A 32 -1.35 -2.04 2.79
C THR A 32 -1.54 -0.60 3.23
N LYS A 33 -2.78 -0.13 3.38
CA LYS A 33 -3.10 1.29 3.59
C LYS A 33 -3.09 1.69 5.07
N PRO A 34 -2.88 2.99 5.36
CA PRO A 34 -2.92 3.48 6.74
C PRO A 34 -4.26 3.27 7.43
N LEU A 35 -5.35 3.37 6.68
CA LEU A 35 -6.69 3.00 7.11
C LEU A 35 -6.97 1.61 6.55
N ASN A 36 -6.65 0.57 7.31
CA ASN A 36 -6.69 -0.82 6.86
C ASN A 36 -8.03 -1.47 7.25
N THR A 37 -8.81 -1.86 6.23
CA THR A 37 -9.98 -2.73 6.37
C THR A 37 -9.82 -4.04 5.61
N LEU A 38 -8.58 -4.41 5.27
CA LEU A 38 -8.14 -5.53 4.46
C LEU A 38 -8.47 -5.38 2.97
N ILE A 39 -9.67 -4.97 2.64
CA ILE A 39 -10.16 -4.68 1.28
C ILE A 39 -11.01 -3.41 1.32
N GLY A 40 -11.25 -2.83 0.16
CA GLY A 40 -12.22 -1.76 -0.01
C GLY A 40 -11.63 -0.37 -0.19
N GLY A 41 -12.49 0.60 -0.06
CA GLY A 41 -12.19 2.02 -0.22
C GLY A 41 -13.42 2.86 0.02
N PHE A 42 -13.24 4.18 -0.09
CA PHE A 42 -14.33 5.13 -0.01
C PHE A 42 -14.09 6.29 -0.96
N VAL A 43 -15.17 6.95 -1.32
CA VAL A 43 -15.15 8.20 -2.07
C VAL A 43 -15.50 9.34 -1.13
N TYR A 44 -14.77 10.43 -1.24
CA TYR A 44 -15.07 11.69 -0.56
C TYR A 44 -15.41 12.76 -1.57
N THR A 45 -16.46 13.54 -1.31
CA THR A 45 -16.85 14.70 -2.08
C THR A 45 -17.65 15.68 -1.19
N ASN A 46 -17.53 16.97 -1.47
CA ASN A 46 -18.36 18.02 -0.87
C ASN A 46 -19.61 18.32 -1.73
N ASP A 47 -19.69 17.75 -2.94
CA ASP A 47 -20.82 17.92 -3.84
C ASP A 47 -21.92 16.91 -3.50
N ILE A 48 -23.13 17.44 -3.19
CA ILE A 48 -24.26 16.61 -2.74
C ILE A 48 -24.84 15.78 -3.89
N ASP A 49 -24.78 16.27 -5.12
CA ASP A 49 -25.33 15.56 -6.28
C ASP A 49 -24.42 14.40 -6.66
N ILE A 50 -23.11 14.62 -6.64
CA ILE A 50 -22.11 13.55 -6.79
C ILE A 50 -22.26 12.51 -5.67
N ALA A 51 -22.37 12.94 -4.41
CA ALA A 51 -22.52 12.03 -3.28
C ALA A 51 -23.81 11.20 -3.40
N THR A 52 -24.90 11.81 -3.83
CA THR A 52 -26.19 11.12 -4.02
C THR A 52 -26.10 10.08 -5.13
N SER A 53 -25.50 10.46 -6.27
CA SER A 53 -25.30 9.55 -7.40
C SER A 53 -24.44 8.33 -7.03
N ILE A 54 -23.31 8.58 -6.32
CA ILE A 54 -22.42 7.49 -5.89
C ILE A 54 -23.11 6.57 -4.89
N ARG A 55 -23.93 7.11 -3.96
CA ARG A 55 -24.70 6.28 -3.02
C ARG A 55 -25.73 5.41 -3.75
N ALA A 56 -26.43 5.95 -4.74
CA ALA A 56 -27.36 5.19 -5.56
C ALA A 56 -26.64 4.03 -6.28
N MET A 57 -25.52 4.32 -6.95
CA MET A 57 -24.71 3.30 -7.61
C MET A 57 -24.19 2.23 -6.63
N ARG A 58 -23.75 2.64 -5.44
CA ARG A 58 -23.32 1.70 -4.38
C ARG A 58 -24.48 0.81 -3.93
N ASP A 59 -25.66 1.39 -3.75
CA ASP A 59 -26.82 0.65 -3.23
C ASP A 59 -27.36 -0.37 -4.24
N ASP A 60 -27.11 -0.14 -5.54
CA ASP A 60 -27.38 -1.10 -6.61
C ASP A 60 -26.36 -2.27 -6.65
N CYS A 61 -25.18 -2.11 -6.01
CA CYS A 61 -24.22 -3.20 -5.90
C CYS A 61 -24.71 -4.29 -4.93
N GLY A 62 -24.35 -5.54 -5.25
CA GLY A 62 -24.59 -6.68 -4.37
C GLY A 62 -23.71 -6.68 -3.12
N ASP A 63 -24.07 -7.52 -2.16
CA ASP A 63 -23.18 -7.82 -1.03
C ASP A 63 -22.23 -8.96 -1.38
N LEU A 64 -21.06 -8.98 -0.75
CA LEU A 64 -20.17 -10.15 -0.80
C LEU A 64 -20.86 -11.34 -0.16
N SER A 65 -20.59 -12.56 -0.67
CA SER A 65 -21.12 -13.78 -0.08
C SER A 65 -20.74 -13.90 1.41
N ASN A 66 -21.58 -14.54 2.21
CA ASN A 66 -21.29 -14.76 3.63
C ASN A 66 -19.99 -15.53 3.86
N GLU A 67 -19.65 -16.45 2.97
CA GLU A 67 -18.41 -17.20 3.02
C GLU A 67 -17.19 -16.28 2.82
N HIS A 68 -17.25 -15.43 1.80
CA HIS A 68 -16.20 -14.47 1.52
C HIS A 68 -16.04 -13.44 2.67
N GLN A 69 -17.15 -12.92 3.21
CA GLN A 69 -17.09 -12.01 4.37
C GLN A 69 -16.44 -12.66 5.60
N ARG A 70 -16.74 -13.95 5.86
CA ARG A 70 -16.11 -14.71 6.96
C ARG A 70 -14.63 -14.90 6.72
N LEU A 71 -14.21 -15.20 5.48
CA LEU A 71 -12.82 -15.35 5.11
C LEU A 71 -12.04 -14.06 5.33
N ILE A 72 -12.58 -12.92 4.86
CA ILE A 72 -11.99 -11.60 5.04
C ILE A 72 -11.83 -11.29 6.53
N LEU A 73 -12.88 -11.46 7.32
CA LEU A 73 -12.83 -11.17 8.75
C LEU A 73 -11.82 -12.08 9.49
N LYS A 74 -11.76 -13.35 9.14
CA LYS A 74 -10.76 -14.28 9.68
C LYS A 74 -9.34 -13.82 9.34
N THR A 75 -9.10 -13.44 8.09
CA THR A 75 -7.80 -12.94 7.63
C THR A 75 -7.42 -11.66 8.37
N TYR A 76 -8.35 -10.72 8.51
CA TYR A 76 -8.12 -9.48 9.27
C TYR A 76 -7.71 -9.76 10.73
N ILE A 77 -8.45 -10.65 11.42
CA ILE A 77 -8.13 -11.02 12.79
C ILE A 77 -6.77 -11.72 12.89
N ASP A 78 -6.49 -12.61 11.94
CA ASP A 78 -5.23 -13.35 11.91
C ASP A 78 -4.03 -12.42 11.67
N GLU A 79 -4.14 -11.43 10.80
CA GLU A 79 -3.08 -10.44 10.56
C GLU A 79 -2.83 -9.58 11.80
N HIS A 80 -3.88 -9.06 12.45
CA HIS A 80 -3.76 -8.28 13.68
C HIS A 80 -3.16 -9.08 14.86
N ARG A 81 -3.49 -10.36 14.98
CA ARG A 81 -2.89 -11.23 16.00
C ARG A 81 -1.42 -11.49 15.75
N ILE A 82 -0.99 -11.53 14.49
CA ILE A 82 0.41 -11.77 14.12
C ILE A 82 1.26 -10.55 14.43
N GLU A 83 0.77 -9.36 14.16
CA GLU A 83 1.47 -8.12 14.49
C GLU A 83 1.71 -7.96 16.00
N THR A 84 0.80 -8.50 16.83
CA THR A 84 0.86 -8.36 18.29
C THR A 84 1.59 -9.50 19.01
N VAL A 85 1.74 -10.67 18.43
CA VAL A 85 1.99 -11.89 19.23
C VAL A 85 3.37 -12.54 19.04
N ASN A 86 4.11 -12.41 18.01
CA ASN A 86 5.49 -12.92 17.95
C ASN A 86 6.05 -13.13 16.54
N HIS A 87 7.19 -12.57 16.26
CA HIS A 87 7.94 -12.74 15.03
C HIS A 87 8.22 -14.23 14.65
N LYS A 88 8.38 -15.12 15.62
CA LYS A 88 8.57 -16.56 15.37
C LYS A 88 7.32 -17.24 14.76
N ILE A 89 6.13 -16.84 15.20
CA ILE A 89 4.86 -17.37 14.67
C ILE A 89 4.66 -16.90 13.23
N TYR A 90 5.01 -15.66 12.93
CA TYR A 90 4.99 -15.09 11.58
C TYR A 90 5.90 -15.90 10.64
N ILE A 91 7.14 -16.16 11.03
CA ILE A 91 8.09 -16.97 10.24
C ILE A 91 7.55 -18.38 10.00
N MET A 92 7.05 -19.06 11.03
CA MET A 92 6.48 -20.41 10.91
C MET A 92 5.28 -20.45 9.97
N ARG A 93 4.42 -19.45 10.03
CA ARG A 93 3.23 -19.37 9.16
C ARG A 93 3.61 -19.12 7.70
N ASN A 94 4.56 -18.22 7.45
CA ASN A 94 5.08 -17.98 6.10
C ASN A 94 5.78 -19.20 5.53
N TYR A 95 6.54 -19.91 6.35
CA TYR A 95 7.16 -21.17 5.95
C TYR A 95 6.11 -22.25 5.61
N LYS A 96 5.08 -22.42 6.45
CA LYS A 96 3.95 -23.31 6.18
C LYS A 96 3.21 -22.92 4.90
N LYS A 97 2.95 -21.62 4.67
CA LYS A 97 2.32 -21.09 3.46
C LYS A 97 3.17 -21.38 2.21
N ALA A 98 4.47 -21.13 2.29
CA ALA A 98 5.41 -21.45 1.21
C ALA A 98 5.49 -22.95 0.91
N LEU A 99 5.45 -23.80 1.93
CA LEU A 99 5.44 -25.25 1.77
C LEU A 99 4.14 -25.74 1.13
N MET A 100 2.99 -25.23 1.56
CA MET A 100 1.69 -25.57 0.97
C MET A 100 1.59 -25.10 -0.49
N ASN A 101 2.13 -23.90 -0.80
CA ASN A 101 2.26 -23.41 -2.17
C ASN A 101 3.09 -24.37 -3.04
N LYS A 102 4.22 -24.83 -2.52
CA LYS A 102 5.12 -25.76 -3.21
C LYS A 102 4.48 -27.14 -3.45
N LEU A 103 3.57 -27.55 -2.59
CA LEU A 103 2.85 -28.83 -2.68
C LEU A 103 1.55 -28.74 -3.50
N HIS A 104 1.25 -27.58 -4.10
CA HIS A 104 0.00 -27.31 -4.84
C HIS A 104 -1.29 -27.65 -4.05
N ILE A 105 -1.22 -27.66 -2.70
CA ILE A 105 -2.37 -27.87 -1.83
C ILE A 105 -3.08 -26.53 -1.64
N HIS A 106 -3.72 -26.02 -2.72
CA HIS A 106 -4.49 -24.79 -2.68
C HIS A 106 -5.88 -25.02 -3.18
N ASN A 107 -6.82 -24.94 -2.24
CA ASN A 107 -8.23 -24.64 -2.47
C ASN A 107 -8.67 -23.46 -1.58
N GLU A 108 -7.77 -22.59 -1.15
CA GLU A 108 -8.18 -21.41 -0.38
C GLU A 108 -8.50 -20.26 -1.33
N ILE A 109 -9.74 -19.81 -1.27
CA ILE A 109 -10.19 -18.55 -1.90
C ILE A 109 -9.35 -17.44 -1.30
N SER A 110 -8.68 -16.64 -2.16
CA SER A 110 -7.96 -15.45 -1.68
C SER A 110 -8.97 -14.45 -1.10
N PRO A 111 -8.73 -13.86 0.07
CA PRO A 111 -9.55 -12.74 0.57
C PRO A 111 -9.38 -11.49 -0.30
N TYR A 112 -8.31 -11.41 -1.07
CA TYR A 112 -7.96 -10.29 -1.93
C TYR A 112 -8.49 -10.49 -3.34
N LEU A 113 -8.88 -9.38 -3.99
CA LEU A 113 -9.21 -9.38 -5.41
C LEU A 113 -7.92 -9.54 -6.21
N GLU A 114 -7.76 -10.66 -6.90
CA GLU A 114 -6.58 -10.92 -7.76
C GLU A 114 -6.72 -10.34 -9.18
N LEU A 115 -7.83 -9.63 -9.47
CA LEU A 115 -8.14 -9.12 -10.81
C LEU A 115 -7.11 -8.11 -11.34
N GLU A 116 -6.40 -7.42 -10.45
CA GLU A 116 -5.46 -6.35 -10.81
C GLU A 116 -4.14 -6.87 -11.38
N THR A 117 -3.88 -8.18 -11.29
CA THR A 117 -2.59 -8.76 -11.65
C THR A 117 -2.63 -9.62 -12.92
N SER A 118 -3.77 -9.69 -13.59
CA SER A 118 -3.94 -10.45 -14.84
C SER A 118 -4.50 -9.58 -15.96
N ALA A 119 -3.89 -9.66 -17.15
CA ALA A 119 -4.40 -9.03 -18.38
C ALA A 119 -5.74 -9.65 -18.83
N LYS A 120 -6.05 -10.85 -18.38
CA LYS A 120 -7.32 -11.53 -18.63
C LYS A 120 -8.20 -11.34 -17.41
N ILE A 121 -9.36 -10.69 -17.58
CA ILE A 121 -10.38 -10.61 -16.55
C ILE A 121 -10.86 -12.04 -16.27
N ALA A 122 -10.29 -12.66 -15.25
CA ALA A 122 -10.82 -13.90 -14.73
C ALA A 122 -12.12 -13.55 -13.97
N ILE A 123 -13.25 -13.95 -14.52
CA ILE A 123 -14.49 -13.96 -13.76
C ILE A 123 -14.33 -15.00 -12.66
N ASN A 124 -13.93 -14.53 -11.47
CA ASN A 124 -13.87 -15.42 -10.34
C ASN A 124 -15.30 -15.58 -9.80
N PRO A 125 -15.90 -16.79 -9.85
CA PRO A 125 -17.27 -17.02 -9.42
C PRO A 125 -17.46 -16.76 -7.92
N TYR A 126 -16.39 -16.63 -7.15
CA TYR A 126 -16.43 -16.34 -5.70
C TYR A 126 -16.50 -14.84 -5.39
N TYR A 127 -16.27 -13.96 -6.37
CA TYR A 127 -16.30 -12.51 -6.19
C TYR A 127 -17.47 -11.89 -6.94
N SER A 128 -18.46 -11.39 -6.20
CA SER A 128 -19.48 -10.49 -6.75
C SER A 128 -18.87 -9.08 -6.80
N TYR A 129 -18.25 -8.74 -7.91
CA TYR A 129 -17.69 -7.41 -8.09
C TYR A 129 -18.43 -6.66 -9.21
N PRO A 130 -18.81 -5.38 -9.04
CA PRO A 130 -18.62 -4.55 -7.84
C PRO A 130 -19.54 -5.00 -6.68
N ALA A 131 -19.06 -4.80 -5.43
CA ALA A 131 -19.77 -5.16 -4.23
C ALA A 131 -19.67 -4.08 -3.15
N LYS A 132 -20.67 -4.02 -2.27
CA LYS A 132 -20.64 -3.15 -1.10
C LYS A 132 -19.57 -3.60 -0.11
N LEU A 133 -18.91 -2.62 0.54
CA LEU A 133 -18.04 -2.92 1.66
C LEU A 133 -18.86 -3.52 2.82
N PRO A 134 -18.49 -4.70 3.35
CA PRO A 134 -19.18 -5.29 4.49
C PRO A 134 -19.24 -4.35 5.69
N SER A 135 -20.40 -4.26 6.35
CA SER A 135 -20.62 -3.34 7.48
C SER A 135 -19.64 -3.54 8.62
N VAL A 136 -19.17 -4.77 8.86
CA VAL A 136 -18.16 -5.07 9.86
C VAL A 136 -16.82 -4.41 9.53
N LEU A 137 -16.40 -4.41 8.26
CA LEU A 137 -15.18 -3.76 7.81
C LEU A 137 -15.30 -2.24 7.88
N ALA A 138 -16.46 -1.69 7.53
CA ALA A 138 -16.73 -0.26 7.69
C ALA A 138 -16.61 0.17 9.16
N LYS A 139 -17.15 -0.61 10.11
CA LYS A 139 -17.00 -0.34 11.56
C LYS A 139 -15.54 -0.42 12.01
N ILE A 140 -14.79 -1.40 11.53
CA ILE A 140 -13.34 -1.50 11.78
C ILE A 140 -12.63 -0.25 11.24
N GLY A 141 -12.94 0.17 10.02
CA GLY A 141 -12.37 1.37 9.41
C GLY A 141 -12.62 2.64 10.23
N LEU A 142 -13.84 2.82 10.75
CA LEU A 142 -14.15 3.94 11.64
C LEU A 142 -13.31 3.92 12.92
N HIS A 143 -13.14 2.75 13.53
CA HIS A 143 -12.31 2.60 14.72
C HIS A 143 -10.82 2.90 14.44
N VAL A 144 -10.28 2.40 13.33
CA VAL A 144 -8.90 2.70 12.91
C VAL A 144 -8.72 4.19 12.61
N LEU A 145 -9.75 4.83 12.03
CA LEU A 145 -9.74 6.26 11.74
C LEU A 145 -9.63 7.11 13.03
N GLU A 146 -10.31 6.71 14.11
CA GLU A 146 -10.20 7.40 15.42
C GLU A 146 -8.76 7.37 15.94
N GLN A 147 -8.04 6.26 15.73
CA GLN A 147 -6.66 6.07 16.18
C GLN A 147 -5.62 6.69 15.23
N TYR A 148 -6.03 7.08 14.03
CA TYR A 148 -5.13 7.47 12.95
C TYR A 148 -4.28 8.71 13.27
N LYS A 149 -4.77 9.63 14.12
CA LYS A 149 -4.01 10.84 14.52
C LYS A 149 -2.66 10.51 15.16
N ALA A 150 -2.58 9.45 15.97
CA ALA A 150 -1.31 9.01 16.56
C ALA A 150 -0.36 8.46 15.50
N ASN A 151 -0.89 7.72 14.52
CA ASN A 151 -0.14 7.16 13.40
C ASN A 151 0.45 8.24 12.47
N ILE A 152 -0.23 9.38 12.31
CA ILE A 152 0.26 10.51 11.51
C ILE A 152 1.61 10.99 12.06
N HIS A 153 1.69 11.28 13.34
CA HIS A 153 2.91 11.76 13.97
C HIS A 153 4.08 10.81 13.80
N GLN A 154 3.85 9.52 14.02
CA GLN A 154 4.89 8.50 13.88
C GLN A 154 5.44 8.46 12.44
N ARG A 155 4.55 8.49 11.44
CA ARG A 155 4.93 8.47 10.01
C ARG A 155 5.73 9.69 9.62
N GLN A 156 5.29 10.88 10.03
CA GLN A 156 5.98 12.14 9.74
C GLN A 156 7.31 12.25 10.47
N SER A 157 7.38 11.84 11.74
CA SER A 157 8.63 11.82 12.52
C SER A 157 9.66 10.92 11.85
N TRP A 158 9.25 9.73 11.46
CA TRP A 158 10.13 8.76 10.80
C TRP A 158 10.64 9.26 9.46
N LEU A 159 9.78 9.88 8.63
CA LEU A 159 10.24 10.53 7.40
C LEU A 159 11.31 11.60 7.69
N LYS A 160 11.08 12.46 8.69
CA LYS A 160 12.06 13.50 9.08
C LYS A 160 13.40 12.90 9.51
N GLU A 161 13.40 11.82 10.29
CA GLU A 161 14.62 11.15 10.73
C GLU A 161 15.40 10.57 9.53
N ILE A 162 14.71 9.97 8.56
CA ILE A 162 15.35 9.47 7.34
C ILE A 162 15.94 10.61 6.53
N LEU A 163 15.21 11.71 6.34
CA LEU A 163 15.71 12.88 5.60
C LEU A 163 16.96 13.53 6.22
N GLN A 164 17.18 13.36 7.54
CA GLN A 164 18.39 13.84 8.22
C GLN A 164 19.63 13.00 7.93
N VAL A 165 19.46 11.75 7.53
CA VAL A 165 20.60 10.83 7.27
C VAL A 165 20.86 10.58 5.79
N VAL A 166 19.96 11.00 4.93
CA VAL A 166 20.14 10.93 3.48
C VAL A 166 21.01 12.11 3.02
N GLU A 167 22.18 11.80 2.48
CA GLU A 167 23.15 12.81 2.05
C GLU A 167 22.84 13.35 0.66
N LYS A 168 22.33 12.50 -0.23
CA LYS A 168 21.99 12.87 -1.62
C LYS A 168 20.48 13.06 -1.76
N LYS A 169 20.05 14.30 -1.93
CA LYS A 169 18.61 14.64 -2.06
C LYS A 169 17.94 13.96 -3.25
N GLU A 170 18.68 13.72 -4.33
CA GLU A 170 18.22 13.02 -5.52
C GLU A 170 17.85 11.55 -5.29
N ASP A 171 18.30 10.95 -4.18
CA ASP A 171 17.90 9.60 -3.79
C ASP A 171 16.47 9.53 -3.26
N MET A 172 15.84 10.69 -3.03
CA MET A 172 14.49 10.81 -2.48
C MET A 172 13.59 11.62 -3.41
N PRO A 173 12.27 11.38 -3.39
CA PRO A 173 11.32 12.24 -4.10
C PRO A 173 11.47 13.71 -3.70
N ALA A 174 11.52 14.61 -4.69
CA ALA A 174 11.66 16.05 -4.47
C ALA A 174 10.57 16.62 -3.56
N ALA A 175 9.35 16.06 -3.59
CA ALA A 175 8.23 16.44 -2.74
C ALA A 175 8.51 16.32 -1.24
N TYR A 176 9.45 15.46 -0.82
CA TYR A 176 9.83 15.34 0.59
C TYR A 176 10.59 16.56 1.13
N TYR A 177 11.14 17.38 0.23
CA TYR A 177 11.88 18.61 0.55
C TYR A 177 11.09 19.88 0.22
N ASP A 178 9.90 19.72 -0.38
CA ASP A 178 9.03 20.86 -0.71
C ASP A 178 8.27 21.29 0.55
N THR A 179 8.50 22.55 0.97
CA THR A 179 7.85 23.14 2.15
C THR A 179 6.35 23.33 1.99
N GLY A 180 5.83 23.30 0.76
CA GLY A 180 4.39 23.30 0.47
C GLY A 180 3.72 21.95 0.71
N CYS A 181 4.52 20.88 0.86
CA CYS A 181 4.04 19.51 1.06
C CYS A 181 4.13 19.09 2.54
N ASP A 182 3.00 18.73 3.14
CA ASP A 182 2.93 18.06 4.44
C ASP A 182 2.58 16.60 4.20
N ILE A 183 3.61 15.78 4.03
CA ILE A 183 3.46 14.40 3.58
C ILE A 183 3.31 13.45 4.76
N ILE A 184 2.27 12.62 4.70
CA ILE A 184 2.07 11.46 5.56
C ILE A 184 2.38 10.23 4.71
N PRO A 185 3.60 9.68 4.77
CA PRO A 185 3.99 8.64 3.84
C PRO A 185 3.26 7.33 4.14
N LEU A 186 2.76 6.67 3.11
CA LEU A 186 2.36 5.26 3.19
C LEU A 186 3.59 4.40 3.38
N ARG A 187 4.60 4.64 2.56
CA ARG A 187 5.96 4.12 2.63
C ARG A 187 6.91 5.24 2.23
N ILE A 188 8.17 5.15 2.62
CA ILE A 188 9.17 6.15 2.25
C ILE A 188 9.92 5.64 1.04
N ALA A 189 9.71 6.27 -0.11
CA ALA A 189 10.41 5.95 -1.34
C ALA A 189 11.87 6.43 -1.24
N TYR A 190 12.80 5.54 -1.53
CA TYR A 190 14.23 5.77 -1.50
C TYR A 190 14.87 5.07 -2.70
N SER A 191 15.66 5.78 -3.48
CA SER A 191 16.24 5.26 -4.72
C SER A 191 17.74 5.44 -4.72
N THR A 192 18.48 4.35 -4.52
CA THR A 192 19.93 4.33 -4.68
C THR A 192 20.39 3.00 -5.22
N HIS A 193 21.43 3.02 -6.07
CA HIS A 193 22.03 1.79 -6.62
C HIS A 193 22.57 0.85 -5.53
N PHE A 194 22.86 1.37 -4.34
CA PHE A 194 23.37 0.61 -3.19
C PHE A 194 22.27 0.01 -2.30
N ALA A 195 21.07 0.56 -2.33
CA ALA A 195 19.97 0.13 -1.45
C ALA A 195 19.66 -1.36 -1.62
N LEU A 196 19.68 -1.85 -2.86
CA LEU A 196 19.39 -3.25 -3.18
C LEU A 196 20.40 -4.24 -2.57
N THR A 197 21.64 -3.86 -2.39
CA THR A 197 22.67 -4.73 -1.79
C THR A 197 22.63 -4.75 -0.27
N VAL A 198 22.29 -3.64 0.35
CA VAL A 198 22.26 -3.50 1.83
C VAL A 198 20.96 -4.04 2.42
N PHE A 199 19.88 -4.06 1.63
CA PHE A 199 18.55 -4.48 2.05
C PHE A 199 18.06 -5.73 1.31
N SER A 200 18.96 -6.55 0.77
CA SER A 200 18.69 -7.70 -0.11
C SER A 200 17.79 -8.81 0.48
N TYR A 201 17.44 -8.75 1.76
CA TYR A 201 16.53 -9.72 2.39
C TYR A 201 15.05 -9.36 2.27
N ILE A 202 14.71 -8.26 1.53
CA ILE A 202 13.38 -7.67 1.62
C ILE A 202 12.84 -7.46 0.22
N ASP A 203 12.56 -8.58 -0.43
CA ASP A 203 11.95 -8.61 -1.77
C ASP A 203 10.58 -7.90 -1.82
N ASP A 204 9.84 -7.89 -0.71
CA ASP A 204 8.51 -7.29 -0.62
C ASP A 204 8.52 -5.74 -0.59
N TRP A 205 9.69 -5.11 -0.55
CA TRP A 205 9.81 -3.65 -0.41
C TRP A 205 10.16 -2.93 -1.70
N ILE A 206 10.25 -3.65 -2.81
CA ILE A 206 10.54 -3.07 -4.12
C ILE A 206 9.22 -2.84 -4.87
N TRP A 207 8.67 -1.65 -4.76
CA TRP A 207 7.47 -1.19 -5.46
C TRP A 207 7.76 0.05 -6.30
N PHE A 208 7.63 0.06 -7.57
CA PHE A 208 7.35 -1.10 -8.42
C PHE A 208 8.55 -1.29 -9.32
N LYS A 209 8.93 -2.54 -9.59
CA LYS A 209 10.08 -2.86 -10.45
C LYS A 209 9.83 -2.49 -11.92
N THR A 210 8.57 -2.42 -12.30
CA THR A 210 8.12 -2.21 -13.68
C THR A 210 7.01 -1.16 -13.74
N PRO A 211 6.86 -0.46 -14.87
CA PRO A 211 5.80 0.55 -15.05
C PRO A 211 4.38 0.01 -14.87
N ILE A 212 4.18 -1.28 -15.12
CA ILE A 212 2.92 -1.99 -14.89
C ILE A 212 3.19 -3.14 -13.92
N VAL A 213 2.35 -3.26 -12.90
CA VAL A 213 2.45 -4.35 -11.92
C VAL A 213 1.81 -5.61 -12.51
N ALA A 214 2.65 -6.54 -12.95
CA ALA A 214 2.23 -7.83 -13.48
C ALA A 214 2.99 -8.93 -12.74
N THR A 215 2.42 -9.47 -11.67
CA THR A 215 3.13 -10.41 -10.79
C THR A 215 3.35 -11.80 -11.41
N LYS A 216 2.50 -12.20 -12.36
CA LYS A 216 2.52 -13.54 -12.97
C LYS A 216 2.58 -13.52 -14.50
N GLU A 217 2.46 -12.36 -15.12
CA GLU A 217 2.38 -12.20 -16.57
C GLU A 217 3.44 -11.22 -17.07
N ASN A 218 3.76 -11.30 -18.37
CA ASN A 218 4.63 -10.31 -18.99
C ASN A 218 3.88 -8.97 -19.09
N ILE A 219 4.52 -7.88 -18.71
CA ILE A 219 3.90 -6.54 -18.79
C ILE A 219 3.48 -6.15 -20.20
N CYS A 220 4.08 -6.75 -21.24
CA CYS A 220 3.67 -6.56 -22.63
C CYS A 220 2.26 -7.11 -22.92
N ASP A 221 1.78 -8.08 -22.13
CA ASP A 221 0.43 -8.64 -22.27
C ASP A 221 -0.66 -7.63 -21.89
N PHE A 222 -0.28 -6.59 -21.13
CA PHE A 222 -1.11 -5.42 -20.80
C PHE A 222 -0.99 -4.28 -21.83
N GLY A 223 -0.38 -4.52 -22.99
CA GLY A 223 -0.17 -3.52 -24.03
C GLY A 223 1.00 -2.57 -23.78
N TYR A 224 1.86 -2.87 -22.83
CA TYR A 224 3.06 -2.07 -22.56
C TYR A 224 4.18 -2.40 -23.57
N HIS A 225 4.86 -1.35 -24.03
CA HIS A 225 6.06 -1.48 -24.86
C HIS A 225 7.26 -0.89 -24.13
N TRP A 226 8.33 -1.66 -23.99
CA TRP A 226 9.57 -1.19 -23.37
C TRP A 226 10.10 0.07 -24.05
N GLY A 227 10.53 1.04 -23.26
CA GLY A 227 10.89 2.38 -23.72
C GLY A 227 9.74 3.39 -23.68
N GLY A 228 8.50 2.94 -23.44
CA GLY A 228 7.32 3.79 -23.35
C GLY A 228 7.32 4.71 -22.11
N CYS A 229 7.92 4.26 -21.01
CA CYS A 229 8.04 5.04 -19.76
C CYS A 229 9.49 4.98 -19.23
N PRO A 230 10.47 5.61 -19.92
CA PRO A 230 11.89 5.43 -19.61
C PRO A 230 12.28 5.85 -18.20
N VAL A 231 11.60 6.85 -17.62
CA VAL A 231 11.83 7.30 -16.25
C VAL A 231 11.38 6.23 -15.25
N ALA A 232 10.17 5.67 -15.42
CA ALA A 232 9.67 4.64 -14.53
C ALA A 232 10.49 3.35 -14.64
N GLU A 233 10.91 2.97 -15.86
CA GLU A 233 11.79 1.82 -16.11
C GLU A 233 13.16 1.99 -15.42
N LYS A 234 13.70 3.21 -15.43
CA LYS A 234 14.96 3.54 -14.76
C LYS A 234 14.79 3.48 -13.24
N ILE A 235 13.77 4.12 -12.70
CA ILE A 235 13.52 4.18 -11.25
C ILE A 235 13.22 2.78 -10.71
N GLY A 236 12.44 1.98 -11.40
CA GLY A 236 12.11 0.61 -10.98
C GLY A 236 13.31 -0.30 -10.72
N LYS A 237 14.49 0.04 -11.28
CA LYS A 237 15.74 -0.70 -11.05
C LYS A 237 16.43 -0.37 -9.72
N SER A 238 16.07 0.74 -9.07
CA SER A 238 16.76 1.25 -7.88
C SER A 238 15.80 1.64 -6.74
N ILE A 239 14.49 1.65 -6.99
CA ILE A 239 13.49 2.08 -6.00
C ILE A 239 13.37 1.08 -4.85
N MET A 240 13.28 1.60 -3.65
CA MET A 240 12.90 0.88 -2.44
C MET A 240 11.80 1.63 -1.71
N ASN A 241 10.98 0.90 -0.96
CA ASN A 241 9.93 1.47 -0.15
C ASN A 241 10.16 1.07 1.31
N LEU A 242 10.74 1.99 2.08
CA LEU A 242 11.00 1.76 3.49
C LEU A 242 9.68 1.77 4.28
N PRO A 243 9.48 0.82 5.20
CA PRO A 243 8.29 0.79 6.05
C PRO A 243 8.26 1.99 6.98
N VAL A 244 7.05 2.41 7.36
CA VAL A 244 6.83 3.59 8.20
C VAL A 244 6.37 3.25 9.61
N ILE A 245 5.81 2.05 9.82
CA ILE A 245 5.41 1.55 11.13
C ILE A 245 6.35 0.41 11.50
N ILE A 246 7.36 0.74 12.28
CA ILE A 246 8.40 -0.19 12.73
C ILE A 246 8.80 0.19 14.15
N ASP A 247 9.33 -0.79 14.90
CA ASP A 247 9.85 -0.54 16.22
C ASP A 247 11.19 0.25 16.20
N SER A 248 11.55 0.83 17.33
CA SER A 248 12.77 1.66 17.46
C SER A 248 14.06 0.89 17.15
N LYS A 249 14.10 -0.42 17.38
CA LYS A 249 15.27 -1.25 17.05
C LYS A 249 15.42 -1.37 15.53
N GLN A 250 14.32 -1.60 14.83
CA GLN A 250 14.29 -1.64 13.37
C GLN A 250 14.64 -0.26 12.78
N GLN A 251 14.09 0.84 13.32
CA GLN A 251 14.45 2.21 12.93
C GLN A 251 15.96 2.43 12.99
N ASN A 252 16.60 2.08 14.10
CA ASN A 252 18.05 2.22 14.27
C ASN A 252 18.86 1.39 13.25
N ILE A 253 18.38 0.18 12.91
CA ILE A 253 19.01 -0.64 11.88
C ILE A 253 18.93 0.06 10.51
N PHE A 254 17.76 0.61 10.16
CA PHE A 254 17.55 1.33 8.90
C PHE A 254 18.44 2.56 8.80
N LEU A 255 18.43 3.44 9.81
CA LEU A 255 19.25 4.65 9.81
C LEU A 255 20.75 4.31 9.67
N ARG A 256 21.21 3.28 10.37
CA ARG A 256 22.59 2.81 10.24
C ARG A 256 22.91 2.30 8.83
N ASN A 257 22.00 1.56 8.22
CA ASN A 257 22.19 1.02 6.88
C ASN A 257 22.19 2.13 5.83
N ILE A 258 21.29 3.11 5.92
CA ILE A 258 21.27 4.28 5.05
C ILE A 258 22.61 5.04 5.16
N LYS A 259 23.10 5.33 6.37
CA LYS A 259 24.41 5.98 6.56
C LYS A 259 25.56 5.19 5.94
N LYS A 260 25.53 3.86 6.04
CA LYS A 260 26.55 3.01 5.42
C LYS A 260 26.56 3.11 3.90
N THR A 261 25.41 3.31 3.24
CA THR A 261 25.37 3.45 1.77
C THR A 261 26.20 4.63 1.30
N TYR A 262 26.31 5.70 2.09
CA TYR A 262 27.14 6.86 1.77
C TYR A 262 28.60 6.73 2.23
N SER A 263 28.85 5.91 3.27
CA SER A 263 30.23 5.73 3.80
C SER A 263 31.11 4.87 2.88
N TYR A 264 30.53 4.05 2.05
CA TYR A 264 31.29 3.19 1.14
C TYR A 264 31.63 3.87 -0.19
N GLY A 265 31.37 5.21 -0.32
CA GLY A 265 31.82 6.13 -1.38
C GLY A 265 32.31 5.49 -2.68
N ILE A 266 31.43 4.88 -3.44
CA ILE A 266 31.73 4.43 -4.80
C ILE A 266 30.85 5.22 -5.75
#